data_42df2647ac8016de573d33e28c75f8f5
#
_entry.id   42df2647ac8016de573d33e28c75f8f5
#
_cell.length_a   1.000
_cell.length_b   1.000
_cell.length_c   1.000
_cell.angle_alpha   90.00
_cell.angle_beta   90.00
_cell.angle_gamma   90.00
#
_symmetry.space_group_name_H-M   'P 1'
#
loop_
_entity.id
_entity.type
_entity.pdbx_description
1 polymer ?
#
loop_
_entity_poly.entity_id
_entity_poly.type
_entity_poly.pdbx_seq_one_letter_code
_entity_poly.pdbx_strand_id
1 'polypeptide(L)'
;MATTSTFNTSQRTFGDGSGELPYLDLEFTFNDQLIFNRSIASRFEGATVVVNDTTSQGQYFIRTDSQSGLINDTDQAMTDIANVRIATYKQPQLRIDQMRFSPRRLTSMYSATITDDIGTRITVKRRPQGVGSVISKELIVEGISHDIGISSWVTTYNLSPAPLAFFILDSSTFGVLDTNLLGY
;
A
#
# COMPACT_ATOMS: atom_id res chain seq x y z
N MET A 1 -5.82 12.01 16.67
CA MET A 1 -6.44 10.79 16.10
C MET A 1 -6.86 11.10 14.69
N ALA A 2 -6.28 10.42 13.70
CA ALA A 2 -6.73 10.53 12.32
C ALA A 2 -8.20 10.08 12.24
N THR A 3 -9.02 10.88 11.57
CA THR A 3 -10.42 10.49 11.33
C THR A 3 -10.47 9.35 10.32
N THR A 4 -11.52 8.55 10.31
CA THR A 4 -11.73 7.45 9.33
C THR A 4 -11.54 7.93 7.89
N SER A 5 -11.83 9.20 7.61
CA SER A 5 -11.64 9.83 6.30
C SER A 5 -10.17 9.98 5.90
N THR A 6 -9.26 10.28 6.83
CA THR A 6 -7.82 10.48 6.52
C THR A 6 -7.10 9.17 6.21
N PHE A 7 -7.61 8.06 6.73
CA PHE A 7 -7.07 6.73 6.43
C PHE A 7 -7.50 6.21 5.05
N ASN A 8 -8.73 6.48 4.65
CA ASN A 8 -9.31 5.92 3.42
C ASN A 8 -9.04 6.76 2.16
N THR A 9 -8.73 8.04 2.30
CA THR A 9 -8.53 8.95 1.18
C THR A 9 -7.16 9.61 1.27
N SER A 10 -6.45 9.66 0.15
CA SER A 10 -5.16 10.37 0.09
C SER A 10 -5.34 11.85 0.41
N GLN A 11 -4.67 12.30 1.44
CA GLN A 11 -4.76 13.69 1.92
C GLN A 11 -3.82 14.62 1.17
N ARG A 12 -2.73 14.08 0.63
CA ARG A 12 -1.68 14.85 -0.05
C ARG A 12 -1.02 14.06 -1.15
N THR A 13 -0.54 14.78 -2.15
CA THR A 13 0.28 14.19 -3.21
C THR A 13 1.68 14.80 -3.16
N PHE A 14 2.66 13.97 -2.90
CA PHE A 14 4.07 14.29 -3.05
C PHE A 14 4.56 13.85 -4.42
N GLY A 15 5.39 14.67 -5.07
CA GLY A 15 5.86 14.34 -6.40
C GLY A 15 6.82 15.36 -6.99
N ASP A 16 7.20 15.09 -8.22
CA ASP A 16 8.10 15.89 -9.02
C ASP A 16 7.37 16.67 -10.14
N GLY A 17 6.03 16.71 -10.10
CA GLY A 17 5.18 17.42 -11.05
C GLY A 17 4.63 18.74 -10.53
N SER A 18 3.99 19.48 -11.44
CA SER A 18 3.35 20.75 -11.09
C SER A 18 2.16 20.52 -10.13
N GLY A 19 2.10 21.31 -9.05
CA GLY A 19 1.06 21.22 -8.04
C GLY A 19 1.23 20.10 -7.01
N GLU A 20 2.27 19.30 -7.11
CA GLU A 20 2.63 18.26 -6.15
C GLU A 20 3.62 18.82 -5.12
N LEU A 21 3.61 18.26 -3.90
CA LEU A 21 4.55 18.66 -2.85
C LEU A 21 5.93 18.04 -3.13
N PRO A 22 7.00 18.83 -3.23
CA PRO A 22 8.31 18.29 -3.56
C PRO A 22 8.91 17.53 -2.37
N TYR A 23 9.55 16.40 -2.66
CA TYR A 23 10.38 15.67 -1.71
C TYR A 23 11.88 15.91 -2.00
N LEU A 24 12.72 15.56 -1.06
CA LEU A 24 14.18 15.59 -1.19
C LEU A 24 14.70 14.25 -1.68
N ASP A 25 14.20 13.18 -1.08
CA ASP A 25 14.66 11.83 -1.33
C ASP A 25 13.55 10.81 -1.09
N LEU A 26 13.62 9.70 -1.84
CA LEU A 26 12.74 8.53 -1.71
C LEU A 26 13.60 7.27 -1.63
N GLU A 27 13.39 6.49 -0.59
CA GLU A 27 13.99 5.18 -0.47
C GLU A 27 13.05 4.12 -1.10
N PHE A 28 13.53 3.53 -2.20
CA PHE A 28 12.81 2.49 -2.91
C PHE A 28 13.36 1.12 -2.57
N THR A 29 12.48 0.21 -2.20
CA THR A 29 12.82 -1.21 -2.08
C THR A 29 12.03 -2.01 -3.12
N PHE A 30 12.74 -2.69 -3.99
CA PHE A 30 12.14 -3.63 -4.92
C PHE A 30 12.28 -5.03 -4.34
N ASN A 31 11.16 -5.61 -3.92
CA ASN A 31 11.16 -6.93 -3.31
C ASN A 31 10.40 -7.92 -4.20
N ASP A 32 11.16 -8.83 -4.83
CA ASP A 32 10.66 -9.94 -5.62
C ASP A 32 10.52 -11.25 -4.81
N GLN A 33 11.03 -11.29 -3.58
CA GLN A 33 10.98 -12.48 -2.73
C GLN A 33 9.57 -12.78 -2.21
N LEU A 34 8.72 -11.76 -2.12
CA LEU A 34 7.35 -11.87 -1.65
C LEU A 34 6.32 -12.06 -2.78
N ILE A 35 6.75 -12.52 -3.95
CA ILE A 35 5.81 -12.87 -5.02
C ILE A 35 5.21 -14.23 -4.71
N PHE A 36 3.89 -14.26 -4.60
CA PHE A 36 3.10 -15.49 -4.52
C PHE A 36 2.01 -15.45 -5.57
N ASN A 37 2.03 -16.40 -6.49
CA ASN A 37 1.06 -16.51 -7.59
C ASN A 37 0.30 -17.84 -7.61
N ARG A 38 0.52 -18.64 -6.57
CA ARG A 38 -0.28 -19.80 -6.20
C ARG A 38 -0.50 -19.78 -4.70
N SER A 39 -1.74 -19.76 -4.28
CA SER A 39 -2.11 -19.81 -2.86
C SER A 39 -2.87 -21.10 -2.59
N ILE A 40 -2.43 -21.80 -1.54
CA ILE A 40 -3.06 -23.02 -1.03
C ILE A 40 -3.59 -22.68 0.36
N ALA A 41 -4.89 -22.76 0.54
CA ALA A 41 -5.51 -22.54 1.83
C ALA A 41 -6.31 -23.78 2.24
N SER A 42 -6.13 -24.25 3.48
CA SER A 42 -6.89 -25.36 4.02
C SER A 42 -7.39 -25.06 5.43
N ARG A 43 -8.62 -25.40 5.70
CA ARG A 43 -9.18 -25.34 7.04
C ARG A 43 -9.00 -26.65 7.78
N PHE A 44 -9.13 -26.59 9.10
CA PHE A 44 -9.13 -27.77 9.95
C PHE A 44 -10.33 -28.64 9.61
N GLU A 45 -10.11 -29.92 9.37
CA GLU A 45 -11.15 -30.92 8.99
C GLU A 45 -11.99 -30.52 7.75
N GLY A 46 -11.45 -29.72 6.84
CA GLY A 46 -12.14 -29.25 5.64
C GLY A 46 -11.35 -29.39 4.36
N ALA A 47 -11.89 -28.80 3.30
CA ALA A 47 -11.28 -28.86 1.97
C ALA A 47 -10.01 -28.01 1.88
N THR A 48 -9.13 -28.43 0.96
CA THR A 48 -7.98 -27.62 0.53
C THR A 48 -8.33 -26.93 -0.76
N VAL A 49 -8.22 -25.61 -0.76
CA VAL A 49 -8.47 -24.76 -1.92
C VAL A 49 -7.13 -24.31 -2.52
N VAL A 50 -7.03 -24.34 -3.84
CA VAL A 50 -5.85 -23.87 -4.59
C VAL A 50 -6.30 -22.81 -5.59
N VAL A 51 -5.74 -21.61 -5.46
CA VAL A 51 -5.95 -20.51 -6.40
C VAL A 51 -4.66 -20.19 -7.12
N ASN A 52 -4.72 -19.91 -8.42
CA ASN A 52 -3.57 -19.64 -9.27
C ASN A 52 -3.79 -18.36 -10.09
N ASP A 53 -2.74 -17.55 -10.26
CA ASP A 53 -2.68 -16.50 -11.28
C ASP A 53 -1.72 -16.93 -12.39
N THR A 54 -2.27 -17.44 -13.50
CA THR A 54 -1.49 -18.00 -14.62
C THR A 54 -0.67 -16.93 -15.35
N THR A 55 -1.11 -15.68 -15.33
CA THR A 55 -0.39 -14.56 -15.95
C THR A 55 0.90 -14.28 -15.18
N SER A 56 0.81 -14.18 -13.86
CA SER A 56 1.98 -14.00 -12.99
C SER A 56 2.90 -15.22 -13.04
N GLN A 57 2.35 -16.43 -13.09
CA GLN A 57 3.15 -17.66 -13.20
C GLN A 57 3.96 -17.72 -14.49
N GLY A 58 3.40 -17.21 -15.59
CA GLY A 58 4.11 -17.10 -16.88
C GLY A 58 5.29 -16.12 -16.83
N GLN A 59 5.24 -15.10 -15.96
CA GLN A 59 6.28 -14.08 -15.84
C GLN A 59 7.32 -14.41 -14.77
N TYR A 60 6.90 -14.96 -13.62
CA TYR A 60 7.72 -15.10 -12.41
C TYR A 60 7.88 -16.55 -11.94
N PHE A 61 7.50 -17.52 -12.75
CA PHE A 61 7.41 -18.94 -12.37
C PHE A 61 6.41 -19.18 -11.22
N ILE A 62 6.15 -20.44 -10.90
CA ILE A 62 5.23 -20.80 -9.83
C ILE A 62 5.90 -20.54 -8.48
N ARG A 63 5.30 -19.62 -7.70
CA ARG A 63 5.68 -19.32 -6.33
C ARG A 63 4.48 -19.53 -5.43
N THR A 64 4.59 -20.50 -4.54
CA THR A 64 3.47 -20.98 -3.73
C THR A 64 3.51 -20.40 -2.32
N ASP A 65 2.40 -19.84 -1.87
CA ASP A 65 2.09 -19.56 -0.45
C ASP A 65 1.14 -20.64 0.05
N SER A 66 1.36 -21.17 1.24
CA SER A 66 0.53 -22.23 1.81
C SER A 66 0.13 -21.88 3.23
N GLN A 67 -1.16 -21.90 3.49
CA GLN A 67 -1.76 -21.67 4.80
C GLN A 67 -2.62 -22.89 5.16
N SER A 68 -2.35 -23.52 6.29
CA SER A 68 -3.05 -24.71 6.73
C SER A 68 -3.59 -24.56 8.15
N GLY A 69 -4.63 -25.32 8.46
CA GLY A 69 -5.22 -25.35 9.81
C GLY A 69 -6.00 -24.09 10.17
N LEU A 70 -6.54 -23.37 9.17
CA LEU A 70 -7.37 -22.19 9.40
C LEU A 70 -8.70 -22.57 10.08
N ILE A 71 -9.12 -21.74 11.03
CA ILE A 71 -10.34 -21.95 11.82
C ILE A 71 -11.49 -21.17 11.18
N ASN A 72 -11.86 -21.51 9.96
CA ASN A 72 -12.96 -20.86 9.26
C ASN A 72 -14.08 -21.88 9.01
N ASP A 73 -15.32 -21.42 9.00
CA ASP A 73 -16.49 -22.28 8.95
C ASP A 73 -16.79 -22.83 7.54
N THR A 74 -16.32 -22.17 6.48
CA THR A 74 -16.69 -22.49 5.11
C THR A 74 -15.51 -22.62 4.16
N ASP A 75 -15.65 -23.43 3.12
CA ASP A 75 -14.66 -23.57 2.06
C ASP A 75 -14.60 -22.29 1.17
N GLN A 76 -15.71 -21.53 1.12
CA GLN A 76 -15.74 -20.24 0.45
C GLN A 76 -14.78 -19.24 1.11
N ALA A 77 -14.71 -19.19 2.44
CA ALA A 77 -13.75 -18.35 3.16
C ALA A 77 -12.30 -18.69 2.82
N MET A 78 -11.99 -19.98 2.57
CA MET A 78 -10.65 -20.40 2.09
C MET A 78 -10.36 -19.85 0.69
N THR A 79 -11.36 -19.86 -0.19
CA THR A 79 -11.23 -19.29 -1.54
C THR A 79 -10.98 -17.78 -1.47
N ASP A 80 -11.70 -17.08 -0.61
CA ASP A 80 -11.57 -15.63 -0.45
C ASP A 80 -10.19 -15.24 0.11
N ILE A 81 -9.73 -15.95 1.14
CA ILE A 81 -8.38 -15.77 1.70
C ILE A 81 -7.31 -15.99 0.62
N ALA A 82 -7.41 -17.08 -0.15
CA ALA A 82 -6.45 -17.39 -1.20
C ALA A 82 -6.47 -16.33 -2.32
N ASN A 83 -7.64 -15.82 -2.71
CA ASN A 83 -7.79 -14.75 -3.69
C ASN A 83 -7.18 -13.43 -3.21
N VAL A 84 -7.41 -13.04 -1.95
CA VAL A 84 -6.82 -11.82 -1.36
C VAL A 84 -5.29 -11.93 -1.34
N ARG A 85 -4.74 -13.08 -0.97
CA ARG A 85 -3.29 -13.33 -0.98
C ARG A 85 -2.70 -13.17 -2.37
N ILE A 86 -3.30 -13.79 -3.38
CA ILE A 86 -2.84 -13.64 -4.77
C ILE A 86 -3.00 -12.20 -5.25
N ALA A 87 -4.13 -11.56 -5.03
CA ALA A 87 -4.34 -10.18 -5.45
C ALA A 87 -3.27 -9.24 -4.88
N THR A 88 -2.83 -9.49 -3.63
CA THR A 88 -1.84 -8.68 -2.94
C THR A 88 -0.41 -8.96 -3.43
N TYR A 89 -0.05 -10.23 -3.68
CA TYR A 89 1.35 -10.65 -3.83
C TYR A 89 1.73 -11.19 -5.22
N LYS A 90 0.82 -11.23 -6.18
CA LYS A 90 1.09 -11.80 -7.51
C LYS A 90 2.10 -11.05 -8.38
N GLN A 91 2.45 -9.84 -8.01
CA GLN A 91 3.44 -9.03 -8.72
C GLN A 91 4.49 -8.47 -7.75
N PRO A 92 5.74 -8.27 -8.23
CA PRO A 92 6.76 -7.62 -7.42
C PRO A 92 6.28 -6.21 -7.05
N GLN A 93 6.34 -5.91 -5.78
CA GLN A 93 5.93 -4.60 -5.30
C GLN A 93 7.14 -3.68 -5.18
N LEU A 94 7.11 -2.58 -5.92
CA LEU A 94 7.96 -1.44 -5.63
C LEU A 94 7.41 -0.79 -4.36
N ARG A 95 8.17 -0.86 -3.27
CA ARG A 95 7.84 -0.24 -1.99
C ARG A 95 8.60 1.07 -1.87
N ILE A 96 7.99 2.02 -1.19
CA ILE A 96 8.65 3.24 -0.75
C ILE A 96 8.62 3.17 0.76
N ASP A 97 9.79 2.90 1.35
CA ASP A 97 9.89 2.67 2.80
C ASP A 97 10.10 3.99 3.55
N GLN A 98 10.79 4.94 2.91
CA GLN A 98 10.99 6.27 3.48
C GLN A 98 10.88 7.37 2.43
N MET A 99 10.39 8.53 2.89
CA MET A 99 10.39 9.77 2.14
C MET A 99 10.91 10.92 3.02
N ARG A 100 11.82 11.70 2.46
CA ARG A 100 12.39 12.88 3.13
C ARG A 100 11.98 14.14 2.40
N PHE A 101 11.57 15.16 3.13
CA PHE A 101 11.25 16.47 2.56
C PHE A 101 11.62 17.60 3.52
N SER A 102 11.70 18.83 3.00
CA SER A 102 11.99 20.01 3.81
C SER A 102 10.77 20.91 3.89
N PRO A 103 10.17 21.08 5.08
CA PRO A 103 9.02 21.99 5.27
C PRO A 103 9.32 23.43 4.89
N ARG A 104 10.57 23.87 5.00
CA ARG A 104 11.00 25.25 4.68
C ARG A 104 10.96 25.59 3.19
N ARG A 105 10.82 24.59 2.32
CA ARG A 105 10.89 24.79 0.86
C ARG A 105 9.64 25.47 0.32
N LEU A 106 8.45 25.17 0.87
CA LEU A 106 7.18 25.74 0.47
C LEU A 106 6.27 25.93 1.68
N THR A 107 5.50 27.01 1.71
CA THR A 107 4.54 27.27 2.80
C THR A 107 3.51 26.15 2.97
N SER A 108 3.07 25.52 1.87
CA SER A 108 2.13 24.39 1.90
C SER A 108 2.70 23.14 2.60
N MET A 109 4.03 23.00 2.67
CA MET A 109 4.68 21.88 3.34
C MET A 109 4.69 22.04 4.88
N TYR A 110 4.62 23.27 5.41
CA TYR A 110 4.40 23.46 6.84
C TYR A 110 3.08 22.86 7.30
N SER A 111 2.02 23.08 6.51
CA SER A 111 0.72 22.48 6.81
C SER A 111 0.82 20.95 6.83
N ALA A 112 1.45 20.35 5.83
CA ALA A 112 1.67 18.91 5.81
C ALA A 112 2.39 18.42 7.08
N THR A 113 3.49 19.08 7.44
CA THR A 113 4.34 18.70 8.58
C THR A 113 3.62 18.80 9.93
N ILE A 114 2.69 19.74 10.08
CA ILE A 114 1.98 20.01 11.34
C ILE A 114 0.69 19.20 11.47
N THR A 115 0.01 18.93 10.34
CA THR A 115 -1.32 18.31 10.36
C THR A 115 -1.31 16.82 10.05
N ASP A 116 -0.25 16.32 9.40
CA ASP A 116 -0.15 14.89 9.13
C ASP A 116 0.23 14.14 10.40
N ASP A 117 -0.43 13.04 10.63
CA ASP A 117 -0.26 12.17 11.79
C ASP A 117 -0.04 10.72 11.31
N ILE A 118 0.38 9.86 12.21
CA ILE A 118 0.46 8.41 11.94
C ILE A 118 -0.92 7.91 11.50
N GLY A 119 -0.95 7.10 10.44
CA GLY A 119 -2.17 6.65 9.80
C GLY A 119 -2.67 7.56 8.67
N THR A 120 -2.04 8.71 8.41
CA THR A 120 -2.40 9.57 7.27
C THR A 120 -2.06 8.86 5.95
N ARG A 121 -3.03 8.79 5.04
CA ARG A 121 -2.83 8.27 3.69
C ARG A 121 -2.32 9.36 2.76
N ILE A 122 -1.25 9.09 2.05
CA ILE A 122 -0.63 9.98 1.08
C ILE A 122 -0.40 9.30 -0.26
N THR A 123 -0.31 10.08 -1.32
CA THR A 123 0.11 9.60 -2.64
C THR A 123 1.52 10.10 -2.92
N VAL A 124 2.42 9.21 -3.31
CA VAL A 124 3.76 9.56 -3.76
C VAL A 124 3.91 9.23 -5.23
N LYS A 125 4.34 10.22 -6.00
CA LYS A 125 4.55 10.10 -7.45
C LYS A 125 6.01 10.34 -7.80
N ARG A 126 6.52 9.53 -8.71
CA ARG A 126 7.84 9.68 -9.33
C ARG A 126 7.72 9.59 -10.84
N ARG A 127 8.32 10.53 -11.54
CA ARG A 127 8.43 10.51 -13.00
C ARG A 127 9.87 10.16 -13.38
N PRO A 128 10.10 8.94 -13.91
CA PRO A 128 11.42 8.59 -14.43
C PRO A 128 11.78 9.54 -15.58
N GLN A 129 13.00 10.05 -15.59
CA GLN A 129 13.45 10.93 -16.67
C GLN A 129 13.65 10.12 -17.96
N GLY A 130 12.95 10.53 -19.01
CA GLY A 130 13.17 10.04 -20.37
C GLY A 130 12.45 8.76 -20.77
N VAL A 131 12.02 7.91 -19.84
CA VAL A 131 11.38 6.61 -20.16
C VAL A 131 10.39 6.17 -19.09
N GLY A 132 9.21 5.70 -19.51
CA GLY A 132 8.25 5.04 -18.63
C GLY A 132 7.10 5.92 -18.15
N SER A 133 6.12 5.25 -17.57
CA SER A 133 4.94 5.87 -17.00
C SER A 133 5.23 6.43 -15.60
N VAL A 134 4.39 7.36 -15.14
CA VAL A 134 4.43 7.85 -13.75
C VAL A 134 4.23 6.69 -12.79
N ILE A 135 5.19 6.51 -11.88
CA ILE A 135 5.03 5.62 -10.74
C ILE A 135 4.21 6.37 -9.70
N SER A 136 3.02 5.89 -9.39
CA SER A 136 2.13 6.44 -8.37
C SER A 136 1.83 5.36 -7.35
N LYS A 137 2.10 5.65 -6.07
CA LYS A 137 1.85 4.74 -4.96
C LYS A 137 1.06 5.44 -3.88
N GLU A 138 0.04 4.77 -3.36
CA GLU A 138 -0.67 5.20 -2.16
C GLU A 138 -0.04 4.53 -0.94
N LEU A 139 0.27 5.32 0.05
CA LEU A 139 1.05 4.92 1.22
C LEU A 139 0.40 5.44 2.50
N ILE A 140 0.65 4.74 3.59
CA ILE A 140 0.28 5.16 4.94
C ILE A 140 1.53 5.62 5.69
N VAL A 141 1.42 6.72 6.39
CA VAL A 141 2.47 7.22 7.29
C VAL A 141 2.47 6.39 8.56
N GLU A 142 3.53 5.60 8.78
CA GLU A 142 3.73 4.75 9.96
C GLU A 142 4.56 5.44 11.04
N GLY A 143 5.37 6.41 10.65
CA GLY A 143 6.20 7.16 11.58
C GLY A 143 6.66 8.48 11.00
N ILE A 144 6.83 9.46 11.88
CA ILE A 144 7.27 10.81 11.53
C ILE A 144 8.47 11.14 12.41
N SER A 145 9.55 11.62 11.78
CA SER A 145 10.68 12.16 12.49
C SER A 145 11.08 13.52 11.92
N HIS A 146 11.57 14.39 12.80
CA HIS A 146 12.04 15.73 12.44
C HIS A 146 13.48 15.91 12.87
N ASP A 147 14.29 16.38 11.93
CA ASP A 147 15.64 16.87 12.19
C ASP A 147 15.64 18.38 12.00
N ILE A 148 15.75 19.11 13.12
CA ILE A 148 15.62 20.57 13.16
C ILE A 148 16.94 21.18 13.61
N GLY A 149 17.62 21.84 12.69
CA GLY A 149 18.81 22.65 12.95
C GLY A 149 18.52 24.15 12.82
N ILE A 150 19.54 24.99 13.08
CA ILE A 150 19.43 26.46 13.02
C ILE A 150 18.95 26.91 11.63
N SER A 151 19.48 26.30 10.57
CA SER A 151 19.17 26.67 9.18
C SER A 151 18.45 25.55 8.38
N SER A 152 18.25 24.39 8.96
CA SER A 152 17.68 23.20 8.31
C SER A 152 16.48 22.67 9.05
N TRP A 153 15.51 22.19 8.31
CA TRP A 153 14.43 21.36 8.83
C TRP A 153 14.11 20.27 7.80
N VAL A 154 14.38 19.04 8.17
CA VAL A 154 14.08 17.86 7.37
C VAL A 154 13.06 17.02 8.12
N THR A 155 12.01 16.64 7.44
CA THR A 155 11.02 15.70 7.93
C THR A 155 11.19 14.40 7.17
N THR A 156 11.18 13.28 7.88
CA THR A 156 11.23 11.94 7.33
C THR A 156 9.94 11.21 7.69
N TYR A 157 9.25 10.70 6.69
CA TYR A 157 8.11 9.79 6.86
C TYR A 157 8.59 8.36 6.62
N ASN A 158 8.32 7.48 7.58
CA ASN A 158 8.37 6.04 7.37
C ASN A 158 7.02 5.62 6.82
N LEU A 159 7.03 4.83 5.75
CA LEU A 159 5.87 4.59 4.92
C LEU A 159 5.61 3.09 4.74
N SER A 160 4.36 2.71 4.67
CA SER A 160 3.93 1.39 4.26
C SER A 160 2.96 1.48 3.08
N PRO A 161 2.83 0.45 2.23
CA PRO A 161 1.80 0.42 1.21
C PRO A 161 0.42 0.59 1.82
N ALA A 162 -0.38 1.51 1.25
CA ALA A 162 -1.77 1.63 1.69
C ALA A 162 -2.51 0.31 1.44
N PRO A 163 -3.31 -0.16 2.39
CA PRO A 163 -4.11 -1.35 2.19
C PRO A 163 -5.04 -1.16 1.00
N LEU A 164 -5.34 -2.26 0.31
CA LEU A 164 -6.39 -2.27 -0.70
C LEU A 164 -7.67 -1.72 -0.09
N ALA A 165 -8.48 -1.02 -0.88
CA ALA A 165 -9.76 -0.50 -0.42
C ALA A 165 -10.66 -1.69 -0.05
N PHE A 166 -10.85 -1.91 1.25
CA PHE A 166 -11.76 -2.91 1.77
C PHE A 166 -13.20 -2.40 1.69
N PHE A 167 -14.14 -3.33 1.70
CA PHE A 167 -15.55 -3.01 1.79
C PHE A 167 -15.84 -2.23 3.09
N ILE A 168 -16.43 -1.04 2.95
CA ILE A 168 -16.87 -0.21 4.08
C ILE A 168 -18.37 -0.06 3.96
N LEU A 169 -19.10 -0.59 4.94
CA LEU A 169 -20.55 -0.51 4.98
C LEU A 169 -21.01 0.95 4.87
N ASP A 170 -22.06 1.20 4.09
CA ASP A 170 -22.63 2.53 3.80
C ASP A 170 -21.71 3.52 3.06
N SER A 171 -20.58 3.08 2.54
CA SER A 171 -19.74 3.90 1.66
C SER A 171 -20.19 3.74 0.20
N SER A 172 -20.50 4.86 -0.46
CA SER A 172 -20.82 4.87 -1.90
C SER A 172 -19.64 4.45 -2.80
N THR A 173 -18.42 4.52 -2.28
CA THR A 173 -17.19 4.22 -3.02
C THR A 173 -16.63 2.83 -2.65
N PHE A 174 -16.65 2.50 -1.36
CA PHE A 174 -16.05 1.28 -0.82
C PHE A 174 -17.07 0.29 -0.25
N GLY A 175 -18.36 0.61 -0.33
CA GLY A 175 -19.47 -0.20 0.16
C GLY A 175 -20.29 -0.85 -0.96
N VAL A 176 -19.77 -0.91 -2.18
CA VAL A 176 -20.50 -1.50 -3.30
C VAL A 176 -20.29 -3.01 -3.29
N LEU A 177 -21.37 -3.75 -3.11
CA LEU A 177 -21.38 -5.22 -3.14
C LEU A 177 -20.87 -5.71 -4.50
N ASP A 178 -20.14 -6.79 -4.52
CA ASP A 178 -19.50 -7.40 -5.70
C ASP A 178 -18.35 -6.57 -6.34
N THR A 179 -18.04 -5.39 -5.80
CA THR A 179 -16.97 -4.54 -6.32
C THR A 179 -15.81 -4.40 -5.34
N ASN A 180 -16.09 -4.38 -4.04
CA ASN A 180 -15.08 -4.20 -3.01
C ASN A 180 -14.81 -5.51 -2.28
N LEU A 181 -13.53 -5.74 -1.98
CA LEU A 181 -13.08 -6.91 -1.21
C LEU A 181 -13.50 -6.78 0.25
N LEU A 182 -14.08 -7.83 0.81
CA LEU A 182 -14.26 -7.96 2.24
C LEU A 182 -12.88 -8.17 2.88
N GLY A 183 -12.47 -7.26 3.77
CA GLY A 183 -11.27 -7.45 4.57
C GLY A 183 -11.53 -8.45 5.69
N TYR A 184 -10.72 -9.48 5.78
CA TYR A 184 -10.70 -10.43 6.89
C TYR A 184 -9.43 -10.26 7.71
#